data_b9f2f4e7965c700a74b2de404ada04a0
#
_entry.id   b9f2f4e7965c700a74b2de404ada04a0
#
_cell.length_a   1.000
_cell.length_b   1.000
_cell.length_c   1.000
_cell.angle_alpha   90.00
_cell.angle_beta   90.00
_cell.angle_gamma   90.00
#
_symmetry.space_group_name_H-M   'P 1'
#
loop_
_entity.id
_entity.type
_entity.pdbx_description
1 polymer ?
#
loop_
_entity_poly.entity_id
_entity_poly.type
_entity_poly.pdbx_seq_one_letter_code
_entity_poly.pdbx_strand_id
1 'polypeptide(L)'
;MSRPDQSITFLRQFGYSVFRVPRLGAQPLDLLHRNGKDLTRLGGPLDLIVPGAVPLPPVHRDDRPGVAIEGTESSKVNVSIGLNILGSFIGALGGGNLGLQAGFQKAKTVTFTYSAVTEDSIDVLALERFVNAGTISGHVPSGTIDKLIDDEVYVITSVLKTQKIGVTGQGESGQNVALDVPVIQQAVGGSLKVTSEGSVTASIAFEGPVAIPFAFQAVKLVFDDSAKFLTTEQLAAGDAAARAVRSVAAEAGSRTFLQAHGAFVRMS
;
A
#
# COMPACT_ATOMS: atom_id res chain seq x y z
N MET A 1 4.21 16.14 18.29
CA MET A 1 4.17 15.85 16.84
C MET A 1 4.95 14.55 16.62
N SER A 2 4.31 13.43 16.31
CA SER A 2 5.03 12.20 15.99
C SER A 2 5.70 12.36 14.63
N ARG A 3 7.00 12.05 14.55
CA ARG A 3 7.73 12.06 13.28
C ARG A 3 7.06 11.06 12.31
N PRO A 4 6.92 11.41 11.03
CA PRO A 4 6.38 10.48 10.03
C PRO A 4 7.27 9.24 9.96
N ASP A 5 6.64 8.09 9.80
CA ASP A 5 7.31 6.80 9.64
C ASP A 5 8.17 6.83 8.36
N GLN A 6 9.46 6.58 8.50
CA GLN A 6 10.43 6.74 7.41
C GLN A 6 10.31 5.66 6.33
N SER A 7 9.85 4.45 6.65
CA SER A 7 9.62 3.40 5.64
C SER A 7 8.48 3.77 4.71
N ILE A 8 7.46 4.40 5.26
CA ILE A 8 6.33 4.95 4.52
C ILE A 8 6.81 6.09 3.61
N THR A 9 7.75 6.92 4.06
CA THR A 9 8.33 8.01 3.26
C THR A 9 9.08 7.47 2.04
N PHE A 10 9.79 6.36 2.18
CA PHE A 10 10.50 5.71 1.07
C PHE A 10 9.52 5.27 -0.05
N LEU A 11 8.50 4.48 0.28
CA LEU A 11 7.53 4.01 -0.72
C LEU A 11 6.69 5.15 -1.32
N ARG A 12 6.46 6.22 -0.55
CA ARG A 12 5.81 7.44 -1.05
C ARG A 12 6.57 8.17 -2.14
N GLN A 13 7.90 8.14 -2.14
CA GLN A 13 8.70 8.73 -3.20
C GLN A 13 8.37 8.12 -4.57
N PHE A 14 7.87 6.88 -4.56
CA PHE A 14 7.41 6.17 -5.75
C PHE A 14 5.88 6.22 -5.93
N GLY A 15 5.17 7.06 -5.16
CA GLY A 15 3.72 7.21 -5.24
C GLY A 15 2.91 6.11 -4.57
N TYR A 16 3.56 5.21 -3.80
CA TYR A 16 2.87 4.10 -3.14
C TYR A 16 2.52 4.42 -1.68
N SER A 17 1.36 3.95 -1.28
CA SER A 17 0.92 3.85 0.11
C SER A 17 1.20 2.44 0.64
N VAL A 18 1.55 2.33 1.92
CA VAL A 18 1.91 1.04 2.55
C VAL A 18 0.70 0.45 3.26
N PHE A 19 0.48 -0.84 3.09
CA PHE A 19 -0.45 -1.58 3.95
C PHE A 19 0.12 -1.67 5.36
N ARG A 20 -0.60 -1.15 6.35
CA ARG A 20 -0.20 -1.27 7.76
C ARG A 20 -0.13 -2.72 8.23
N VAL A 21 -1.04 -3.52 7.72
CA VAL A 21 -1.07 -4.97 7.89
C VAL A 21 -1.17 -5.57 6.48
N PRO A 22 -0.14 -6.26 6.00
CA PRO A 22 -0.22 -6.98 4.74
C PRO A 22 -1.42 -7.93 4.78
N ARG A 23 -2.36 -7.77 3.85
CA ARG A 23 -3.53 -8.64 3.74
C ARG A 23 -3.45 -9.43 2.46
N LEU A 24 -3.47 -10.75 2.59
CA LEU A 24 -3.74 -11.63 1.46
C LEU A 24 -5.09 -11.23 0.85
N GLY A 25 -5.10 -10.94 -0.45
CA GLY A 25 -6.32 -10.62 -1.19
C GLY A 25 -6.56 -9.16 -1.49
N ALA A 26 -5.68 -8.23 -1.07
CA ALA A 26 -5.72 -6.86 -1.59
C ALA A 26 -5.32 -6.90 -3.08
N GLN A 27 -6.15 -6.28 -3.94
CA GLN A 27 -5.95 -6.33 -5.39
C GLN A 27 -6.41 -5.02 -6.05
N PRO A 28 -5.94 -4.73 -7.26
CA PRO A 28 -6.50 -3.65 -8.06
C PRO A 28 -8.02 -3.80 -8.19
N LEU A 29 -8.73 -2.68 -8.30
CA LEU A 29 -10.19 -2.56 -8.27
C LEU A 29 -10.83 -2.75 -6.89
N ASP A 30 -10.10 -3.00 -5.82
CA ASP A 30 -10.70 -2.91 -4.49
C ASP A 30 -11.11 -1.47 -4.19
N LEU A 31 -12.36 -1.29 -3.77
CA LEU A 31 -12.88 -0.02 -3.25
C LEU A 31 -12.51 0.11 -1.77
N LEU A 32 -11.97 1.24 -1.43
CA LEU A 32 -11.57 1.58 -0.07
C LEU A 32 -12.36 2.79 0.41
N HIS A 33 -12.82 2.75 1.64
CA HIS A 33 -13.37 3.89 2.35
C HIS A 33 -12.38 4.40 3.39
N ARG A 34 -12.18 5.70 3.40
CA ARG A 34 -11.38 6.38 4.41
C ARG A 34 -12.23 6.69 5.64
N ASN A 35 -11.76 6.26 6.80
CA ASN A 35 -12.33 6.61 8.10
C ASN A 35 -11.21 7.24 8.95
N GLY A 36 -11.13 8.56 8.94
CA GLY A 36 -10.03 9.28 9.58
C GLY A 36 -8.66 8.90 8.99
N LYS A 37 -7.88 8.10 9.72
CA LYS A 37 -6.55 7.63 9.29
C LYS A 37 -6.56 6.20 8.72
N ASP A 38 -7.66 5.50 8.83
CA ASP A 38 -7.79 4.11 8.44
C ASP A 38 -8.55 3.96 7.12
N LEU A 39 -8.25 2.89 6.38
CA LEU A 39 -8.98 2.50 5.19
C LEU A 39 -9.66 1.15 5.40
N THR A 40 -10.91 1.09 5.04
CA THR A 40 -11.71 -0.13 5.07
C THR A 40 -12.10 -0.53 3.64
N ARG A 41 -11.96 -1.79 3.30
CA ARG A 41 -12.41 -2.32 2.03
C ARG A 41 -13.95 -2.33 1.99
N LEU A 42 -14.54 -1.77 0.93
CA LEU A 42 -15.99 -1.76 0.70
C LEU A 42 -16.44 -2.88 -0.24
N GLY A 43 -15.61 -3.28 -1.20
CA GLY A 43 -15.96 -4.23 -2.25
C GLY A 43 -15.23 -3.93 -3.54
N GLY A 44 -15.86 -4.18 -4.68
CA GLY A 44 -15.37 -3.82 -6.01
C GLY A 44 -16.23 -2.75 -6.69
N PRO A 45 -15.77 -2.18 -7.83
CA PRO A 45 -16.52 -1.12 -8.53
C PRO A 45 -17.91 -1.55 -8.98
N LEU A 46 -18.12 -2.83 -9.29
CA LEU A 46 -19.44 -3.35 -9.71
C LEU A 46 -20.47 -3.39 -8.57
N ASP A 47 -20.03 -3.33 -7.31
CA ASP A 47 -20.91 -3.21 -6.15
C ASP A 47 -21.47 -1.77 -6.02
N LEU A 48 -20.75 -0.80 -6.61
CA LEU A 48 -21.10 0.62 -6.56
C LEU A 48 -21.70 1.14 -7.85
N ILE A 49 -21.22 0.66 -8.99
CA ILE A 49 -21.48 1.21 -10.33
C ILE A 49 -22.18 0.15 -11.20
N VAL A 50 -23.31 0.51 -11.76
CA VAL A 50 -23.91 -0.24 -12.87
C VAL A 50 -23.14 0.12 -14.14
N PRO A 51 -22.52 -0.86 -14.83
CA PRO A 51 -21.73 -0.60 -16.03
C PRO A 51 -22.57 0.02 -17.14
N GLY A 52 -22.00 1.01 -17.83
CA GLY A 52 -22.51 1.50 -19.10
C GLY A 52 -21.96 0.71 -20.28
N ALA A 53 -21.72 1.41 -21.41
CA ALA A 53 -21.15 0.79 -22.61
C ALA A 53 -19.66 0.42 -22.50
N VAL A 54 -18.96 0.90 -21.48
CA VAL A 54 -17.52 0.65 -21.26
C VAL A 54 -17.36 -0.45 -20.22
N PRO A 55 -16.61 -1.52 -20.52
CA PRO A 55 -16.38 -2.61 -19.57
C PRO A 55 -15.42 -2.20 -18.46
N LEU A 56 -15.50 -2.91 -17.33
CA LEU A 56 -14.49 -2.80 -16.25
C LEU A 56 -13.10 -3.13 -16.79
N PRO A 57 -12.06 -2.33 -16.47
CA PRO A 57 -10.70 -2.60 -16.95
C PRO A 57 -10.19 -3.96 -16.45
N PRO A 58 -9.44 -4.69 -17.30
CA PRO A 58 -8.81 -5.91 -16.86
C PRO A 58 -7.70 -5.64 -15.85
N VAL A 59 -7.50 -6.55 -14.91
CA VAL A 59 -6.35 -6.53 -14.00
C VAL A 59 -5.19 -7.25 -14.66
N HIS A 60 -4.10 -6.53 -14.90
CA HIS A 60 -2.81 -7.08 -15.31
C HIS A 60 -2.13 -7.64 -14.07
N ARG A 61 -1.88 -8.94 -14.06
CA ARG A 61 -1.30 -9.64 -12.90
C ARG A 61 0.15 -9.99 -13.16
N ASP A 62 1.01 -9.70 -12.18
CA ASP A 62 2.46 -9.96 -12.21
C ASP A 62 3.15 -9.40 -13.49
N ASP A 63 2.55 -8.39 -14.10
CA ASP A 63 2.88 -7.91 -15.43
C ASP A 63 4.20 -7.12 -15.49
N ARG A 64 4.61 -6.59 -14.34
CA ARG A 64 5.81 -5.76 -14.29
C ARG A 64 6.64 -6.15 -13.07
N PRO A 65 7.96 -6.36 -13.26
CA PRO A 65 8.86 -6.32 -12.11
C PRO A 65 8.69 -4.96 -11.44
N GLY A 66 8.52 -4.93 -10.14
CA GLY A 66 8.50 -3.69 -9.36
C GLY A 66 9.89 -3.04 -9.32
N VAL A 67 10.48 -2.81 -10.49
CA VAL A 67 11.90 -2.55 -10.74
C VAL A 67 12.45 -1.37 -9.95
N ALA A 68 11.63 -0.35 -9.70
CA ALA A 68 12.07 0.83 -8.96
C ALA A 68 12.30 0.57 -7.46
N ILE A 69 11.71 -0.48 -6.91
CA ILE A 69 11.74 -0.79 -5.47
C ILE A 69 12.54 -2.05 -5.19
N GLU A 70 12.68 -2.95 -6.18
CA GLU A 70 13.40 -4.21 -6.02
C GLU A 70 14.88 -3.98 -5.69
N GLY A 71 15.35 -4.63 -4.62
CA GLY A 71 16.71 -4.51 -4.14
C GLY A 71 17.10 -3.15 -3.54
N THR A 72 16.18 -2.19 -3.52
CA THR A 72 16.43 -0.87 -2.91
C THR A 72 16.21 -0.93 -1.41
N GLU A 73 17.18 -0.41 -0.66
CA GLU A 73 17.10 -0.35 0.80
C GLU A 73 16.17 0.78 1.25
N SER A 74 15.24 0.48 2.15
CA SER A 74 14.36 1.49 2.74
C SER A 74 15.12 2.49 3.61
N SER A 75 14.48 3.60 3.95
CA SER A 75 14.96 4.48 5.01
C SER A 75 15.03 3.73 6.36
N LYS A 76 15.90 4.19 7.26
CA LYS A 76 16.04 3.63 8.61
C LYS A 76 14.75 3.81 9.40
N VAL A 77 14.27 2.75 9.99
CA VAL A 77 13.06 2.69 10.80
C VAL A 77 13.42 2.30 12.22
N ASN A 78 12.78 2.91 13.22
CA ASN A 78 12.93 2.47 14.61
C ASN A 78 12.61 0.98 14.72
N VAL A 79 13.42 0.22 15.48
CA VAL A 79 13.30 -1.24 15.59
C VAL A 79 11.90 -1.69 15.99
N SER A 80 11.21 -1.00 16.91
CA SER A 80 9.86 -1.38 17.34
C SER A 80 8.84 -1.26 16.19
N ILE A 81 8.94 -0.21 15.38
CA ILE A 81 8.07 -0.03 14.20
C ILE A 81 8.42 -1.07 13.14
N GLY A 82 9.72 -1.28 12.90
CA GLY A 82 10.21 -2.26 11.93
C GLY A 82 9.77 -3.68 12.28
N LEU A 83 9.80 -4.06 13.56
CA LEU A 83 9.33 -5.37 14.02
C LEU A 83 7.80 -5.53 13.86
N ASN A 84 7.01 -4.47 13.97
CA ASN A 84 5.58 -4.52 13.67
C ASN A 84 5.31 -4.77 12.17
N ILE A 85 6.07 -4.10 11.29
CA ILE A 85 5.99 -4.32 9.83
C ILE A 85 6.38 -5.76 9.50
N LEU A 86 7.53 -6.21 10.02
CA LEU A 86 8.04 -7.56 9.81
C LEU A 86 7.10 -8.63 10.38
N GLY A 87 6.60 -8.43 11.60
CA GLY A 87 5.65 -9.34 12.25
C GLY A 87 4.34 -9.47 11.46
N SER A 88 3.87 -8.37 10.85
CA SER A 88 2.70 -8.40 9.97
C SER A 88 2.96 -9.19 8.70
N PHE A 89 4.14 -9.04 8.09
CA PHE A 89 4.56 -9.82 6.92
C PHE A 89 4.67 -11.31 7.25
N ILE A 90 5.36 -11.66 8.34
CA ILE A 90 5.51 -13.04 8.83
C ILE A 90 4.15 -13.66 9.15
N GLY A 91 3.28 -12.92 9.83
CA GLY A 91 1.92 -13.36 10.17
C GLY A 91 1.04 -13.61 8.94
N ALA A 92 1.16 -12.77 7.90
CA ALA A 92 0.45 -12.96 6.64
C ALA A 92 0.88 -14.25 5.91
N LEU A 93 2.11 -14.71 6.16
CA LEU A 93 2.65 -15.98 5.63
C LEU A 93 2.39 -17.18 6.57
N GLY A 94 1.63 -17.00 7.64
CA GLY A 94 1.32 -18.06 8.61
C GLY A 94 2.44 -18.34 9.62
N GLY A 95 3.46 -17.49 9.68
CA GLY A 95 4.55 -17.59 10.67
C GLY A 95 4.21 -16.96 12.01
N GLY A 96 4.92 -17.38 13.06
CA GLY A 96 4.87 -16.78 14.38
C GLY A 96 5.71 -15.50 14.46
N ASN A 97 5.36 -14.61 15.39
CA ASN A 97 6.15 -13.40 15.69
C ASN A 97 6.48 -13.25 17.18
N LEU A 98 6.04 -14.20 18.00
CA LEU A 98 6.30 -14.21 19.44
C LEU A 98 7.81 -14.43 19.69
N GLY A 99 8.43 -13.48 20.38
CA GLY A 99 9.88 -13.55 20.66
C GLY A 99 10.79 -12.97 19.56
N LEU A 100 10.24 -12.52 18.43
CA LEU A 100 11.01 -11.92 17.33
C LEU A 100 11.90 -10.77 17.83
N GLN A 101 11.42 -9.97 18.79
CA GLN A 101 12.14 -8.87 19.39
C GLN A 101 13.47 -9.30 20.04
N ALA A 102 13.52 -10.52 20.60
CA ALA A 102 14.72 -11.03 21.22
C ALA A 102 15.90 -11.19 20.23
N GLY A 103 15.59 -11.53 18.98
CA GLY A 103 16.59 -11.61 17.91
C GLY A 103 17.17 -10.26 17.46
N PHE A 104 16.49 -9.15 17.79
CA PHE A 104 16.86 -7.79 17.40
C PHE A 104 17.33 -6.90 18.56
N GLN A 105 17.69 -7.47 19.71
CA GLN A 105 18.03 -6.71 20.93
C GLN A 105 19.14 -5.68 20.75
N LYS A 106 20.10 -5.95 19.88
CA LYS A 106 21.24 -5.06 19.60
C LYS A 106 20.90 -3.96 18.58
N ALA A 107 19.79 -4.09 17.85
CA ALA A 107 19.39 -3.12 16.86
C ALA A 107 18.60 -1.97 17.50
N LYS A 108 18.87 -0.75 17.07
CA LYS A 108 18.10 0.46 17.40
C LYS A 108 17.20 0.86 16.23
N THR A 109 17.70 0.63 15.03
CA THR A 109 16.96 0.83 13.78
C THR A 109 17.09 -0.39 12.87
N VAL A 110 16.17 -0.53 11.94
CA VAL A 110 16.22 -1.53 10.88
C VAL A 110 15.98 -0.87 9.54
N THR A 111 16.53 -1.47 8.48
CA THR A 111 16.19 -1.16 7.10
C THR A 111 15.59 -2.39 6.43
N PHE A 112 14.75 -2.18 5.42
CA PHE A 112 14.11 -3.25 4.66
C PHE A 112 14.61 -3.25 3.22
N THR A 113 14.71 -4.45 2.64
CA THR A 113 14.94 -4.66 1.22
C THR A 113 13.84 -5.58 0.70
N TYR A 114 13.14 -5.17 -0.34
CA TYR A 114 12.12 -5.99 -0.98
C TYR A 114 12.71 -6.65 -2.21
N SER A 115 12.53 -7.96 -2.34
CA SER A 115 13.05 -8.76 -3.47
C SER A 115 11.94 -9.59 -4.09
N ALA A 116 12.10 -9.96 -5.37
CA ALA A 116 11.06 -10.61 -6.14
C ALA A 116 9.74 -9.82 -6.10
N VAL A 117 9.85 -8.51 -6.36
CA VAL A 117 8.72 -7.59 -6.35
C VAL A 117 8.00 -7.67 -7.69
N THR A 118 6.69 -7.92 -7.62
CA THR A 118 5.78 -7.89 -8.77
C THR A 118 4.68 -6.89 -8.54
N GLU A 119 4.08 -6.42 -9.64
CA GLU A 119 2.99 -5.45 -9.63
C GLU A 119 1.76 -6.03 -10.32
N ASP A 120 0.61 -5.99 -9.62
CA ASP A 120 -0.70 -6.11 -10.25
C ASP A 120 -1.23 -4.69 -10.49
N SER A 121 -1.73 -4.41 -11.68
CA SER A 121 -2.20 -3.06 -12.01
C SER A 121 -3.39 -3.04 -12.96
N ILE A 122 -4.03 -1.88 -13.06
CA ILE A 122 -5.04 -1.56 -14.06
C ILE A 122 -4.66 -0.27 -14.79
N ASP A 123 -5.20 -0.10 -15.98
CA ASP A 123 -5.13 1.16 -16.69
C ASP A 123 -6.11 2.17 -16.07
N VAL A 124 -5.55 3.25 -15.52
CA VAL A 124 -6.33 4.31 -14.84
C VAL A 124 -7.27 5.00 -15.83
N LEU A 125 -6.86 5.23 -17.09
CA LEU A 125 -7.71 5.83 -18.10
C LEU A 125 -8.89 4.92 -18.48
N ALA A 126 -8.66 3.59 -18.50
CA ALA A 126 -9.74 2.64 -18.72
C ALA A 126 -10.72 2.61 -17.54
N LEU A 127 -10.21 2.69 -16.30
CA LEU A 127 -11.06 2.84 -15.11
C LEU A 127 -11.90 4.11 -15.18
N GLU A 128 -11.31 5.22 -15.56
CA GLU A 128 -12.01 6.50 -15.68
C GLU A 128 -13.12 6.44 -16.71
N ARG A 129 -12.85 5.87 -17.88
CA ARG A 129 -13.87 5.67 -18.92
C ARG A 129 -15.03 4.79 -18.44
N PHE A 130 -14.71 3.72 -17.67
CA PHE A 130 -15.72 2.86 -17.06
C PHE A 130 -16.59 3.63 -16.07
N VAL A 131 -15.96 4.40 -15.16
CA VAL A 131 -16.65 5.19 -14.14
C VAL A 131 -17.55 6.25 -14.78
N ASN A 132 -17.05 6.96 -15.79
CA ASN A 132 -17.80 8.00 -16.49
C ASN A 132 -18.97 7.47 -17.34
N ALA A 133 -18.86 6.26 -17.86
CA ALA A 133 -19.94 5.63 -18.64
C ALA A 133 -20.97 4.93 -17.77
N GLY A 134 -20.67 4.67 -16.51
CA GLY A 134 -21.53 3.99 -15.56
C GLY A 134 -22.49 4.92 -14.81
N THR A 135 -23.37 4.33 -14.03
CA THR A 135 -24.28 5.04 -13.11
C THR A 135 -24.18 4.42 -11.72
N ILE A 136 -24.43 5.21 -10.69
CA ILE A 136 -24.45 4.68 -9.31
C ILE A 136 -25.62 3.67 -9.21
N SER A 137 -25.33 2.51 -8.64
CA SER A 137 -26.31 1.46 -8.39
C SER A 137 -27.37 1.93 -7.38
N GLY A 138 -28.65 1.75 -7.71
CA GLY A 138 -29.77 2.06 -6.81
C GLY A 138 -29.80 1.22 -5.52
N HIS A 139 -28.96 0.20 -5.42
CA HIS A 139 -28.86 -0.67 -4.24
C HIS A 139 -27.71 -0.27 -3.29
N VAL A 140 -26.97 0.79 -3.61
CA VAL A 140 -25.90 1.29 -2.75
C VAL A 140 -26.50 1.90 -1.48
N PRO A 141 -26.05 1.49 -0.29
CA PRO A 141 -26.52 2.07 0.97
C PRO A 141 -26.26 3.58 1.04
N SER A 142 -27.20 4.34 1.62
CA SER A 142 -27.07 5.80 1.76
C SER A 142 -25.76 6.23 2.40
N GLY A 143 -25.33 5.54 3.46
CA GLY A 143 -24.06 5.85 4.11
C GLY A 143 -22.80 5.61 3.23
N THR A 144 -22.90 4.88 2.14
CA THR A 144 -21.84 4.78 1.12
C THR A 144 -21.90 5.93 0.14
N ILE A 145 -23.11 6.40 -0.19
CA ILE A 145 -23.31 7.61 -0.99
C ILE A 145 -22.76 8.84 -0.26
N ASP A 146 -23.03 8.98 1.04
CA ASP A 146 -22.50 10.05 1.86
C ASP A 146 -20.94 10.08 1.80
N LYS A 147 -20.31 8.92 1.86
CA LYS A 147 -18.84 8.78 1.73
C LYS A 147 -18.32 9.18 0.35
N LEU A 148 -19.10 8.94 -0.71
CA LEU A 148 -18.75 9.41 -2.04
C LEU A 148 -18.84 10.93 -2.15
N ILE A 149 -19.88 11.53 -1.57
CA ILE A 149 -20.08 12.98 -1.51
C ILE A 149 -18.97 13.65 -0.72
N ASP A 150 -18.52 13.01 0.36
CA ASP A 150 -17.44 13.49 1.21
C ASP A 150 -16.03 13.21 0.64
N ASP A 151 -15.93 12.69 -0.58
CA ASP A 151 -14.65 12.37 -1.23
C ASP A 151 -13.80 11.34 -0.46
N GLU A 152 -14.43 10.40 0.23
CA GLU A 152 -13.76 9.43 1.10
C GLU A 152 -13.63 8.02 0.49
N VAL A 153 -14.00 7.85 -0.80
CA VAL A 153 -13.93 6.56 -1.50
C VAL A 153 -12.78 6.56 -2.50
N TYR A 154 -12.01 5.47 -2.48
CA TYR A 154 -10.83 5.27 -3.31
C TYR A 154 -10.91 3.93 -4.03
N VAL A 155 -10.26 3.81 -5.19
CA VAL A 155 -10.07 2.56 -5.94
C VAL A 155 -8.59 2.25 -6.00
N ILE A 156 -8.19 1.04 -5.63
CA ILE A 156 -6.82 0.57 -5.82
C ILE A 156 -6.55 0.41 -7.32
N THR A 157 -5.50 1.03 -7.81
CA THR A 157 -5.09 0.96 -9.22
C THR A 157 -3.86 0.09 -9.44
N SER A 158 -3.01 -0.02 -8.43
CA SER A 158 -1.82 -0.87 -8.45
C SER A 158 -1.53 -1.45 -7.07
N VAL A 159 -1.02 -2.68 -7.03
CA VAL A 159 -0.59 -3.37 -5.81
C VAL A 159 0.79 -3.96 -6.04
N LEU A 160 1.74 -3.60 -5.19
CA LEU A 160 3.06 -4.23 -5.12
C LEU A 160 3.02 -5.43 -4.18
N LYS A 161 3.58 -6.54 -4.64
CA LYS A 161 3.68 -7.80 -3.91
C LYS A 161 5.14 -8.24 -3.83
N THR A 162 5.52 -8.91 -2.75
CA THR A 162 6.84 -9.53 -2.61
C THR A 162 6.73 -10.88 -1.94
N GLN A 163 7.60 -11.80 -2.33
CA GLN A 163 7.78 -13.08 -1.65
C GLN A 163 8.93 -13.03 -0.65
N LYS A 164 9.83 -12.04 -0.78
CA LYS A 164 11.04 -11.97 0.03
C LYS A 164 11.26 -10.57 0.57
N ILE A 165 11.42 -10.48 1.90
CA ILE A 165 11.78 -9.25 2.60
C ILE A 165 13.11 -9.45 3.33
N GLY A 166 14.09 -8.60 3.04
CA GLY A 166 15.35 -8.50 3.77
C GLY A 166 15.23 -7.49 4.89
N VAL A 167 15.88 -7.75 6.02
CA VAL A 167 15.92 -6.84 7.17
C VAL A 167 17.36 -6.75 7.67
N THR A 168 17.89 -5.53 7.74
CA THR A 168 19.23 -5.25 8.29
C THR A 168 19.10 -4.49 9.59
N GLY A 169 19.73 -5.01 10.64
CA GLY A 169 19.79 -4.37 11.95
C GLY A 169 20.92 -3.36 12.05
N GLN A 170 20.64 -2.17 12.61
CA GLN A 170 21.63 -1.13 12.83
C GLN A 170 21.63 -0.65 14.29
N GLY A 171 22.82 -0.42 14.83
CA GLY A 171 23.03 0.12 16.17
C GLY A 171 22.85 1.63 16.25
N GLU A 172 23.20 2.19 17.40
CA GLU A 172 22.96 3.60 17.72
C GLU A 172 23.74 4.57 16.82
N SER A 173 24.97 4.22 16.46
CA SER A 173 25.82 5.01 15.53
C SER A 173 25.63 4.65 14.05
N GLY A 174 24.62 3.81 13.74
CA GLY A 174 24.28 3.42 12.37
C GLY A 174 25.13 2.29 11.79
N GLN A 175 26.05 1.70 12.60
CA GLN A 175 26.77 0.50 12.21
C GLN A 175 25.85 -0.72 12.17
N ASN A 176 26.12 -1.65 11.27
CA ASN A 176 25.41 -2.91 11.23
C ASN A 176 25.68 -3.74 12.48
N VAL A 177 24.67 -4.30 13.10
CA VAL A 177 24.75 -5.13 14.30
C VAL A 177 24.27 -6.55 14.03
N ALA A 178 24.96 -7.53 14.63
CA ALA A 178 24.59 -8.92 14.48
C ALA A 178 23.19 -9.19 15.08
N LEU A 179 22.37 -9.89 14.30
CA LEU A 179 21.06 -10.40 14.67
C LEU A 179 21.19 -11.85 15.16
N ASP A 180 20.33 -12.25 16.09
CA ASP A 180 20.31 -13.64 16.58
C ASP A 180 19.43 -14.51 15.68
N VAL A 181 20.05 -15.07 14.63
CA VAL A 181 19.34 -15.88 13.63
C VAL A 181 18.63 -17.08 14.23
N PRO A 182 19.25 -17.89 15.14
CA PRO A 182 18.58 -19.01 15.79
C PRO A 182 17.31 -18.61 16.52
N VAL A 183 17.36 -17.53 17.30
CA VAL A 183 16.18 -17.00 18.02
C VAL A 183 15.10 -16.54 17.06
N ILE A 184 15.46 -15.87 15.97
CA ILE A 184 14.53 -15.43 14.95
C ILE A 184 13.88 -16.62 14.23
N GLN A 185 14.66 -17.63 13.85
CA GLN A 185 14.14 -18.84 13.21
C GLN A 185 13.15 -19.58 14.13
N GLN A 186 13.46 -19.67 15.42
CA GLN A 186 12.56 -20.27 16.40
C GLN A 186 11.27 -19.48 16.55
N ALA A 187 11.33 -18.13 16.56
CA ALA A 187 10.17 -17.27 16.69
C ALA A 187 9.24 -17.35 15.48
N VAL A 188 9.81 -17.42 14.27
CA VAL A 188 9.06 -17.45 12.99
C VAL A 188 8.43 -18.82 12.72
N GLY A 189 9.05 -19.90 13.17
CA GLY A 189 8.60 -21.26 12.89
C GLY A 189 8.97 -21.74 11.47
N GLY A 190 8.57 -22.97 11.15
CA GLY A 190 8.98 -23.62 9.90
C GLY A 190 8.23 -23.24 8.63
N SER A 191 7.28 -22.28 8.70
CA SER A 191 6.47 -21.86 7.56
C SER A 191 7.19 -20.91 6.59
N LEU A 192 8.28 -20.28 7.05
CA LEU A 192 9.11 -19.39 6.25
C LEU A 192 10.55 -19.85 6.21
N LYS A 193 11.18 -19.63 5.07
CA LYS A 193 12.62 -19.78 4.95
C LYS A 193 13.31 -18.52 5.46
N VAL A 194 14.15 -18.67 6.48
CA VAL A 194 14.96 -17.60 7.05
C VAL A 194 16.42 -17.84 6.68
N THR A 195 17.00 -16.91 5.95
CA THR A 195 18.41 -16.99 5.51
C THR A 195 19.18 -15.78 5.99
N SER A 196 20.43 -15.98 6.46
CA SER A 196 21.34 -14.87 6.73
C SER A 196 21.99 -14.41 5.43
N GLU A 197 22.08 -13.12 5.21
CA GLU A 197 22.73 -12.53 4.05
C GLU A 197 24.02 -11.84 4.49
N GLY A 198 25.13 -12.26 3.89
CA GLY A 198 26.45 -11.69 4.14
C GLY A 198 27.32 -12.41 5.19
N SER A 199 28.57 -11.96 5.31
CA SER A 199 29.60 -12.52 6.22
C SER A 199 29.38 -12.12 7.69
N VAL A 200 28.63 -11.07 7.96
CA VAL A 200 28.18 -10.67 9.29
C VAL A 200 26.66 -10.90 9.33
N THR A 201 26.17 -11.59 10.35
CA THR A 201 24.74 -11.92 10.53
C THR A 201 23.86 -10.68 10.83
N ALA A 202 24.17 -9.56 10.19
CA ALA A 202 23.45 -8.29 10.39
C ALA A 202 22.22 -8.17 9.49
N SER A 203 22.15 -8.97 8.42
CA SER A 203 21.03 -8.98 7.47
C SER A 203 20.42 -10.36 7.37
N ILE A 204 19.10 -10.43 7.42
CA ILE A 204 18.32 -11.66 7.35
C ILE A 204 17.23 -11.47 6.32
N ALA A 205 17.00 -12.49 5.48
CA ALA A 205 15.88 -12.53 4.55
C ALA A 205 14.83 -13.53 5.00
N PHE A 206 13.59 -13.15 4.86
CA PHE A 206 12.38 -13.94 5.07
C PHE A 206 11.72 -14.19 3.74
N GLU A 207 11.55 -15.43 3.36
CA GLU A 207 10.97 -15.84 2.08
C GLU A 207 9.78 -16.77 2.34
N GLY A 208 8.63 -16.43 1.76
CA GLY A 208 7.40 -17.19 1.87
C GLY A 208 7.00 -17.86 0.57
N PRO A 209 6.04 -18.80 0.63
CA PRO A 209 5.57 -19.54 -0.55
C PRO A 209 4.69 -18.71 -1.49
N VAL A 210 4.18 -17.56 -1.02
CA VAL A 210 3.26 -16.70 -1.78
C VAL A 210 3.71 -15.25 -1.72
N ALA A 211 3.41 -14.48 -2.78
CA ALA A 211 3.67 -13.05 -2.80
C ALA A 211 2.63 -12.31 -1.95
N ILE A 212 3.11 -11.46 -1.04
CA ILE A 212 2.29 -10.69 -0.12
C ILE A 212 2.18 -9.23 -0.59
N PRO A 213 0.96 -8.70 -0.74
CA PRO A 213 0.74 -7.28 -0.95
C PRO A 213 1.33 -6.45 0.19
N PHE A 214 2.20 -5.48 -0.11
CA PHE A 214 2.82 -4.63 0.89
C PHE A 214 2.63 -3.12 0.63
N ALA A 215 2.35 -2.75 -0.63
CA ALA A 215 2.09 -1.37 -1.00
C ALA A 215 1.09 -1.29 -2.16
N PHE A 216 0.43 -0.15 -2.29
CA PHE A 216 -0.57 0.08 -3.33
C PHE A 216 -0.61 1.53 -3.77
N GLN A 217 -1.12 1.75 -4.99
CA GLN A 217 -1.57 3.04 -5.46
C GLN A 217 -3.09 3.04 -5.55
N ALA A 218 -3.70 4.18 -5.33
CA ALA A 218 -5.15 4.33 -5.45
C ALA A 218 -5.50 5.70 -6.05
N VAL A 219 -6.64 5.75 -6.69
CA VAL A 219 -7.28 6.99 -7.13
C VAL A 219 -8.53 7.23 -6.29
N LYS A 220 -8.85 8.48 -6.05
CA LYS A 220 -10.07 8.87 -5.37
C LYS A 220 -11.23 8.88 -6.37
N LEU A 221 -12.38 8.35 -5.98
CA LEU A 221 -13.62 8.59 -6.69
C LEU A 221 -14.19 9.95 -6.26
N VAL A 222 -14.47 10.79 -7.24
CA VAL A 222 -15.07 12.10 -7.02
C VAL A 222 -16.50 12.06 -7.57
N PHE A 223 -17.46 12.31 -6.72
CA PHE A 223 -18.88 12.32 -7.06
C PHE A 223 -19.42 13.73 -6.98
N ASP A 224 -20.13 14.13 -8.03
CA ASP A 224 -20.89 15.38 -8.06
C ASP A 224 -22.39 15.06 -8.02
N ASP A 225 -22.99 15.25 -6.87
CA ASP A 225 -24.40 14.97 -6.67
C ASP A 225 -25.30 15.82 -7.57
N SER A 226 -24.93 17.08 -7.85
CA SER A 226 -25.70 17.98 -8.70
C SER A 226 -25.72 17.54 -10.16
N ALA A 227 -24.62 17.03 -10.67
CA ALA A 227 -24.45 16.51 -12.03
C ALA A 227 -24.66 14.99 -12.13
N LYS A 228 -24.78 14.29 -11.00
CA LYS A 228 -24.79 12.82 -10.90
C LYS A 228 -23.63 12.18 -11.67
N PHE A 229 -22.47 12.82 -11.59
CA PHE A 229 -21.28 12.46 -12.33
C PHE A 229 -20.26 11.86 -11.38
N LEU A 230 -19.68 10.73 -11.75
CA LEU A 230 -18.62 10.06 -11.03
C LEU A 230 -17.34 10.07 -11.88
N THR A 231 -16.25 10.47 -11.31
CA THR A 231 -14.94 10.50 -11.97
C THR A 231 -13.83 10.02 -11.02
N THR A 232 -12.61 9.91 -11.52
CA THR A 232 -11.47 9.52 -10.73
C THR A 232 -10.49 10.68 -10.55
N GLU A 233 -9.79 10.69 -9.43
CA GLU A 233 -8.76 11.66 -9.13
C GLU A 233 -7.54 10.95 -8.56
N GLN A 234 -6.37 11.18 -9.16
CA GLN A 234 -5.15 10.48 -8.78
C GLN A 234 -4.60 11.02 -7.45
N LEU A 235 -4.21 10.13 -6.54
CA LEU A 235 -3.48 10.47 -5.34
C LEU A 235 -2.05 10.87 -5.72
N ALA A 236 -1.76 12.17 -5.71
CA ALA A 236 -0.40 12.65 -5.95
C ALA A 236 0.36 12.88 -4.64
N ALA A 237 1.68 12.84 -4.69
CA ALA A 237 2.57 12.92 -3.54
C ALA A 237 2.84 14.37 -3.06
N GLY A 238 1.82 15.20 -2.83
CA GLY A 238 2.02 16.55 -2.27
C GLY A 238 0.79 17.47 -2.37
N ASP A 239 0.39 18.08 -1.24
CA ASP A 239 -0.81 18.92 -1.11
C ASP A 239 -0.89 20.16 -2.02
N ALA A 240 0.26 20.70 -2.44
CA ALA A 240 0.30 21.96 -3.21
C ALA A 240 -0.12 21.76 -4.68
N ALA A 241 0.27 20.65 -5.29
CA ALA A 241 -0.09 20.33 -6.68
C ALA A 241 -1.59 20.04 -6.80
N ALA A 242 -2.17 19.38 -5.79
CA ALA A 242 -3.58 19.05 -5.72
C ALA A 242 -4.50 20.27 -5.66
N ARG A 243 -4.12 21.28 -4.87
CA ARG A 243 -4.88 22.54 -4.77
C ARG A 243 -4.85 23.33 -6.08
N ALA A 244 -3.70 23.35 -6.76
CA ALA A 244 -3.56 24.03 -8.05
C ALA A 244 -4.43 23.38 -9.14
N VAL A 245 -4.49 22.05 -9.16
CA VAL A 245 -5.31 21.30 -10.12
C VAL A 245 -6.80 21.49 -9.86
N ARG A 246 -7.26 21.50 -8.60
CA ARG A 246 -8.66 21.80 -8.26
C ARG A 246 -9.09 23.19 -8.69
N SER A 247 -8.23 24.20 -8.49
CA SER A 247 -8.55 25.57 -8.89
C SER A 247 -8.71 25.67 -10.41
N VAL A 248 -7.81 25.06 -11.18
CA VAL A 248 -7.89 25.04 -12.65
C VAL A 248 -9.11 24.26 -13.15
N ALA A 249 -9.43 23.12 -12.53
CA ALA A 249 -10.60 22.33 -12.88
C ALA A 249 -11.92 23.06 -12.59
N ALA A 250 -12.00 23.77 -11.47
CA ALA A 250 -13.16 24.57 -11.11
C ALA A 250 -13.38 25.72 -12.09
N GLU A 251 -12.31 26.36 -12.57
CA GLU A 251 -12.37 27.44 -13.56
C GLU A 251 -12.70 26.96 -14.98
N ALA A 252 -12.24 25.76 -15.34
CA ALA A 252 -12.41 25.21 -16.69
C ALA A 252 -13.74 24.44 -16.89
N GLY A 253 -14.55 24.23 -15.84
CA GLY A 253 -15.72 23.34 -15.89
C GLY A 253 -15.36 21.88 -16.22
N SER A 254 -14.08 21.57 -16.22
CA SER A 254 -13.50 20.24 -16.50
C SER A 254 -12.97 19.66 -15.20
N ARG A 255 -13.37 18.46 -14.86
CA ARG A 255 -12.87 17.79 -13.66
C ARG A 255 -11.60 17.04 -13.97
N THR A 256 -10.51 17.51 -13.46
CA THR A 256 -9.19 16.99 -13.69
C THR A 256 -8.67 16.29 -12.42
N PHE A 257 -7.91 15.33 -12.57
CA PHE A 257 -7.65 14.05 -12.02
C PHE A 257 -6.38 13.91 -11.18
N LEU A 258 -5.86 14.95 -10.55
CA LEU A 258 -4.66 14.82 -9.75
C LEU A 258 -4.82 15.50 -8.41
N GLN A 259 -5.17 14.78 -7.37
CA GLN A 259 -5.05 15.28 -6.01
C GLN A 259 -4.08 14.47 -5.18
N ALA A 260 -3.11 15.20 -4.66
CA ALA A 260 -2.31 14.75 -3.58
C ALA A 260 -3.06 14.93 -2.27
N HIS A 261 -3.40 13.87 -1.61
CA HIS A 261 -3.62 13.93 -0.20
C HIS A 261 -2.40 13.35 0.51
N GLY A 262 -1.62 14.21 1.13
CA GLY A 262 -0.48 13.85 1.98
C GLY A 262 -0.89 13.14 3.24
N ALA A 263 -1.90 12.32 3.18
CA ALA A 263 -2.35 11.54 4.30
C ALA A 263 -2.17 10.06 3.99
N PHE A 264 -1.54 9.40 4.91
CA PHE A 264 -1.37 7.98 4.97
C PHE A 264 -2.67 7.26 4.79
N VAL A 265 -2.71 6.44 3.77
CA VAL A 265 -3.70 5.41 3.64
C VAL A 265 -3.24 4.25 4.51
N ARG A 266 -3.86 4.07 5.66
CA ARG A 266 -3.63 2.93 6.54
C ARG A 266 -4.81 2.00 6.38
N MET A 267 -4.56 0.78 5.90
CA MET A 267 -5.54 -0.28 6.06
C MET A 267 -5.39 -0.87 7.46
N SER A 268 -6.46 -0.84 8.21
CA SER A 268 -6.58 -1.52 9.52
C SER A 268 -6.84 -3.01 9.35
#